data_03b607cff3fbcba89d44a512674b796c
#
_entry.id   03b607cff3fbcba89d44a512674b796c
#
_cell.length_a   1.000
_cell.length_b   1.000
_cell.length_c   1.000
_cell.angle_alpha   90.00
_cell.angle_beta   90.00
_cell.angle_gamma   90.00
#
_symmetry.space_group_name_H-M   'P 1'
#
loop_
_entity.id
_entity.type
_entity.pdbx_description
1 polymer ?
#
loop_
_entity_poly.entity_id
_entity_poly.type
_entity_poly.pdbx_seq_one_letter_code
_entity_poly.pdbx_strand_id
1 'polypeptide(L)'
;MKAGRGVFRMTAYPSQGMVSDMAALLALFGDGAYLCGESVLALYGLCPTRSYVATVAVPGRMRKTNIPHGVSVVRAQMDYKPIYHDGIACQRPQEAIRSCIGIMEKSRLCEAVEEAESKGYFMPSESEELKKEIKNGKATA
;
A
#
# COMPACT_ATOMS: atom_id res chain seq x y z
N MET A 1 19.77 -10.42 8.36
CA MET A 1 18.47 -9.83 8.63
C MET A 1 17.32 -10.78 8.36
N LYS A 2 16.41 -10.84 9.22
CA LYS A 2 15.32 -11.79 9.08
C LYS A 2 14.00 -11.05 8.87
N ALA A 3 13.40 -11.27 7.73
CA ALA A 3 12.09 -10.71 7.45
C ALA A 3 11.08 -11.23 8.47
N GLY A 4 10.16 -10.38 8.86
CA GLY A 4 9.12 -10.73 9.82
C GLY A 4 9.57 -10.74 11.27
N ARG A 5 10.84 -10.47 11.50
CA ARG A 5 11.35 -10.41 12.86
C ARG A 5 11.37 -8.98 13.34
N GLY A 6 10.77 -8.73 14.50
CA GLY A 6 10.72 -7.39 15.05
C GLY A 6 9.85 -6.47 14.24
N VAL A 7 10.21 -5.21 14.19
CA VAL A 7 9.42 -4.18 13.53
C VAL A 7 9.73 -4.13 12.05
N PHE A 8 8.70 -4.10 11.24
CA PHE A 8 8.81 -3.93 9.81
C PHE A 8 8.81 -2.44 9.51
N ARG A 9 9.89 -1.95 8.94
CA ARG A 9 10.06 -0.52 8.67
C ARG A 9 9.83 -0.19 7.20
N MET A 10 9.15 0.91 6.99
CA MET A 10 8.97 1.47 5.65
C MET A 10 9.58 2.86 5.62
N THR A 11 10.23 3.17 4.51
CA THR A 11 10.90 4.45 4.32
C THR A 11 10.23 5.24 3.19
N ALA A 12 10.63 6.50 3.05
CA ALA A 12 10.10 7.36 1.98
C ALA A 12 10.37 6.78 0.59
N TYR A 13 11.53 6.15 0.42
CA TYR A 13 11.91 5.57 -0.86
C TYR A 13 12.17 4.09 -0.68
N PRO A 14 11.57 3.24 -1.54
CA PRO A 14 11.80 1.81 -1.41
C PRO A 14 13.25 1.48 -1.68
N SER A 15 13.83 0.73 -0.77
CA SER A 15 15.17 0.20 -0.94
C SER A 15 15.05 -1.25 -1.37
N GLN A 16 16.16 -1.82 -1.82
CA GLN A 16 16.15 -3.23 -2.18
C GLN A 16 15.84 -4.11 -0.97
N GLY A 17 16.32 -3.73 0.21
CA GLY A 17 16.01 -4.45 1.44
C GLY A 17 14.52 -4.40 1.76
N MET A 18 13.89 -3.24 1.56
CA MET A 18 12.46 -3.08 1.77
C MET A 18 11.65 -3.97 0.83
N VAL A 19 12.03 -4.00 -0.45
CA VAL A 19 11.33 -4.84 -1.43
C VAL A 19 11.46 -6.31 -1.05
N SER A 20 12.65 -6.75 -0.65
CA SER A 20 12.87 -8.12 -0.22
C SER A 20 12.05 -8.46 1.01
N ASP A 21 11.94 -7.53 1.96
CA ASP A 21 11.15 -7.75 3.17
C ASP A 21 9.66 -7.88 2.85
N MET A 22 9.17 -7.06 1.94
CA MET A 22 7.78 -7.13 1.52
C MET A 22 7.49 -8.43 0.78
N ALA A 23 8.40 -8.87 -0.07
CA ALA A 23 8.24 -10.13 -0.76
C ALA A 23 8.17 -11.30 0.21
N ALA A 24 9.08 -11.31 1.19
CA ALA A 24 9.08 -12.34 2.22
C ALA A 24 7.82 -12.30 3.06
N LEU A 25 7.35 -11.09 3.38
CA LEU A 25 6.13 -10.92 4.14
C LEU A 25 4.92 -11.51 3.41
N LEU A 26 4.77 -11.18 2.13
CA LEU A 26 3.65 -11.72 1.35
C LEU A 26 3.71 -13.23 1.23
N ALA A 27 4.92 -13.79 1.16
CA ALA A 27 5.07 -15.23 1.09
C ALA A 27 4.52 -15.92 2.33
N LEU A 28 4.54 -15.26 3.48
CA LEU A 28 3.98 -15.84 4.70
C LEU A 28 2.45 -16.00 4.63
N PHE A 29 1.80 -15.19 3.83
CA PHE A 29 0.34 -15.22 3.72
C PHE A 29 -0.15 -16.08 2.56
N GLY A 30 0.75 -16.53 1.71
CA GLY A 30 0.41 -17.44 0.63
C GLY A 30 -0.11 -16.74 -0.62
N ASP A 31 -0.62 -17.55 -1.53
CA ASP A 31 -1.09 -17.06 -2.82
C ASP A 31 -2.28 -16.13 -2.66
N GLY A 32 -2.32 -15.11 -3.48
CA GLY A 32 -3.42 -14.17 -3.48
C GLY A 32 -3.27 -13.01 -2.53
N ALA A 33 -2.28 -13.02 -1.65
CA ALA A 33 -2.03 -11.89 -0.75
C ALA A 33 -1.38 -10.75 -1.52
N TYR A 34 -1.74 -9.50 -1.16
CA TYR A 34 -1.15 -8.34 -1.80
C TYR A 34 -1.12 -7.15 -0.83
N LEU A 35 -0.21 -6.23 -1.10
CA LEU A 35 -0.12 -5.00 -0.31
C LEU A 35 -1.27 -4.07 -0.67
N CYS A 36 -1.72 -3.29 0.29
CA CYS A 36 -2.77 -2.30 0.05
C CYS A 36 -2.56 -1.06 0.90
N GLY A 37 -3.28 0.01 0.55
CA GLY A 37 -3.26 1.26 1.30
C GLY A 37 -1.89 1.92 1.34
N GLU A 38 -1.53 2.41 2.50
CA GLU A 38 -0.30 3.16 2.68
C GLU A 38 0.96 2.37 2.31
N SER A 39 0.92 1.05 2.45
CA SER A 39 2.05 0.20 2.08
C SER A 39 2.38 0.31 0.59
N VAL A 40 1.35 0.46 -0.24
CA VAL A 40 1.56 0.64 -1.68
C VAL A 40 2.22 1.98 -1.95
N LEU A 41 1.78 3.02 -1.26
CA LEU A 41 2.37 4.34 -1.43
C LEU A 41 3.84 4.33 -1.06
N ALA A 42 4.19 3.61 -0.01
CA ALA A 42 5.60 3.46 0.38
C ALA A 42 6.37 2.64 -0.64
N LEU A 43 5.79 1.57 -1.15
CA LEU A 43 6.45 0.74 -2.15
C LEU A 43 6.77 1.52 -3.43
N TYR A 44 5.85 2.38 -3.84
CA TYR A 44 6.05 3.22 -5.03
C TYR A 44 6.88 4.47 -4.75
N GLY A 45 7.20 4.73 -3.49
CA GLY A 45 7.96 5.92 -3.11
C GLY A 45 7.17 7.20 -3.26
N LEU A 46 5.86 7.15 -3.07
CA LEU A 46 4.99 8.32 -3.30
C LEU A 46 4.90 9.24 -2.10
N CYS A 47 5.04 8.70 -0.91
CA CYS A 47 5.11 9.54 0.28
C CYS A 47 5.80 8.78 1.40
N PRO A 48 6.50 9.47 2.29
CA PRO A 48 7.06 8.83 3.46
C PRO A 48 5.93 8.41 4.38
N THR A 49 6.07 7.23 4.98
CA THR A 49 5.11 6.78 5.96
C THR A 49 5.68 6.98 7.35
N ARG A 50 4.81 7.41 8.27
CA ARG A 50 5.20 7.55 9.66
C ARG A 50 4.92 6.28 10.45
N SER A 51 4.16 5.40 9.84
CA SER A 51 3.81 4.13 10.46
C SER A 51 4.73 3.05 9.94
N TYR A 52 5.04 2.13 10.80
CA TYR A 52 5.81 0.95 10.42
C TYR A 52 4.90 -0.24 10.28
N VAL A 53 3.65 0.01 9.95
CA VAL A 53 2.67 -1.04 9.76
C VAL A 53 2.49 -1.30 8.28
N ALA A 54 2.82 -2.50 7.86
CA ALA A 54 2.52 -2.95 6.51
C ALA A 54 1.07 -3.45 6.50
N THR A 55 0.30 -3.08 5.48
CA THR A 55 -1.07 -3.55 5.34
C THR A 55 -1.15 -4.54 4.20
N VAL A 56 -1.62 -5.73 4.53
CA VAL A 56 -1.70 -6.85 3.58
C VAL A 56 -3.15 -7.30 3.45
N ALA A 57 -3.62 -7.42 2.22
CA ALA A 57 -4.94 -7.99 1.96
C ALA A 57 -4.77 -9.49 1.70
N VAL A 58 -5.58 -10.30 2.37
CA VAL A 58 -5.46 -11.75 2.29
C VAL A 58 -6.81 -12.35 1.91
N PRO A 59 -6.87 -13.21 0.90
CA PRO A 59 -8.11 -13.91 0.59
C PRO A 59 -8.36 -14.99 1.64
N GLY A 60 -9.55 -15.03 2.16
CA GLY A 60 -9.90 -16.02 3.17
C GLY A 60 -9.47 -15.62 4.58
N ARG A 61 -9.42 -16.59 5.46
CA ARG A 61 -9.15 -16.34 6.86
C ARG A 61 -7.68 -16.51 7.20
N MET A 62 -7.21 -15.62 8.06
CA MET A 62 -5.86 -15.70 8.58
C MET A 62 -5.95 -15.77 10.10
N ARG A 63 -5.22 -16.72 10.71
CA ARG A 63 -5.18 -16.82 12.16
C ARG A 63 -4.39 -15.66 12.73
N LYS A 64 -4.96 -14.99 13.73
CA LYS A 64 -4.32 -13.82 14.34
C LYS A 64 -2.95 -14.16 14.94
N THR A 65 -2.79 -15.38 15.40
CA THR A 65 -1.52 -15.78 16.00
C THR A 65 -0.37 -15.87 15.00
N ASN A 66 -0.68 -15.89 13.71
CA ASN A 66 0.34 -16.01 12.66
C ASN A 66 0.69 -14.67 12.04
N ILE A 67 0.13 -13.58 12.56
CA ILE A 67 0.37 -12.26 12.01
C ILE A 67 1.61 -11.66 12.65
N PRO A 68 2.65 -11.32 11.87
CA PRO A 68 3.85 -10.71 12.44
C PRO A 68 3.55 -9.36 13.05
N HIS A 69 4.39 -8.97 14.01
CA HIS A 69 4.28 -7.66 14.63
C HIS A 69 4.52 -6.57 13.57
N GLY A 70 3.72 -5.53 13.62
CA GLY A 70 3.84 -4.43 12.67
C GLY A 70 3.12 -4.68 11.34
N VAL A 71 2.27 -5.70 11.29
CA VAL A 71 1.50 -6.01 10.09
C VAL A 71 0.02 -5.94 10.41
N SER A 72 -0.72 -5.24 9.55
CA SER A 72 -2.17 -5.19 9.61
C SER A 72 -2.72 -6.03 8.48
N VAL A 73 -3.65 -6.90 8.78
CA VAL A 73 -4.23 -7.78 7.78
C VAL A 73 -5.67 -7.37 7.54
N VAL A 74 -6.04 -7.21 6.28
CA VAL A 74 -7.41 -6.93 5.89
C VAL A 74 -7.87 -8.01 4.93
N ARG A 75 -9.17 -8.11 4.75
CA ARG A 75 -9.73 -9.10 3.85
C ARG A 75 -9.61 -8.61 2.42
N ALA A 76 -9.09 -9.47 1.54
CA ALA A 76 -8.99 -9.14 0.13
C ALA A 76 -10.39 -9.08 -0.49
N GLN A 77 -10.54 -8.20 -1.48
CA GLN A 77 -11.79 -8.14 -2.23
C GLN A 77 -11.92 -9.40 -3.09
N MET A 78 -13.17 -9.86 -3.23
CA MET A 78 -13.44 -11.02 -4.06
C MET A 78 -13.05 -10.73 -5.51
N ASP A 79 -12.36 -11.67 -6.11
CA ASP A 79 -11.94 -11.59 -7.51
C ASP A 79 -11.04 -10.40 -7.84
N TYR A 80 -10.43 -9.79 -6.83
CA TYR A 80 -9.49 -8.72 -7.07
C TYR A 80 -8.21 -9.27 -7.69
N LYS A 81 -7.75 -8.63 -8.75
CA LYS A 81 -6.50 -9.00 -9.41
C LYS A 81 -5.45 -7.92 -9.14
N PRO A 82 -4.50 -8.20 -8.25
CA PRO A 82 -3.48 -7.20 -7.97
C PRO A 82 -2.55 -7.03 -9.16
N ILE A 83 -1.88 -5.88 -9.19
CA ILE A 83 -0.77 -5.68 -10.12
C ILE A 83 0.53 -6.01 -9.38
N TYR A 84 1.62 -5.97 -10.10
CA TYR A 84 2.93 -6.26 -9.52
C TYR A 84 3.87 -5.08 -9.74
N HIS A 85 4.52 -4.67 -8.68
CA HIS A 85 5.53 -3.62 -8.72
C HIS A 85 6.80 -4.20 -8.10
N ASP A 86 7.88 -4.25 -8.85
CA ASP A 86 9.13 -4.90 -8.43
C ASP A 86 8.89 -6.34 -7.95
N GLY A 87 7.97 -7.04 -8.59
CA GLY A 87 7.63 -8.40 -8.22
C GLY A 87 6.72 -8.53 -7.01
N ILE A 88 6.26 -7.42 -6.45
CA ILE A 88 5.40 -7.42 -5.26
C ILE A 88 3.95 -7.22 -5.69
N ALA A 89 3.09 -8.15 -5.30
CA ALA A 89 1.66 -8.01 -5.56
C ALA A 89 1.09 -6.88 -4.73
N CYS A 90 0.35 -5.99 -5.35
CA CYS A 90 -0.16 -4.80 -4.65
C CYS A 90 -1.37 -4.22 -5.37
N GLN A 91 -2.10 -3.35 -4.66
CA GLN A 91 -3.16 -2.56 -5.30
C GLN A 91 -2.55 -1.61 -6.32
N ARG A 92 -3.37 -1.18 -7.27
CA ARG A 92 -2.97 -0.07 -8.13
C ARG A 92 -2.82 1.19 -7.28
N PRO A 93 -1.88 2.08 -7.63
CA PRO A 93 -1.69 3.30 -6.84
C PRO A 93 -2.96 4.12 -6.64
N GLN A 94 -3.82 4.20 -7.65
CA GLN A 94 -5.08 4.94 -7.55
C GLN A 94 -5.98 4.34 -6.46
N GLU A 95 -6.06 3.02 -6.44
CA GLU A 95 -6.89 2.33 -5.45
C GLU A 95 -6.30 2.46 -4.05
N ALA A 96 -4.98 2.42 -3.96
CA ALA A 96 -4.31 2.58 -2.68
C ALA A 96 -4.58 3.97 -2.10
N ILE A 97 -4.52 4.99 -2.92
CA ILE A 97 -4.81 6.35 -2.48
C ILE A 97 -6.27 6.45 -2.00
N ARG A 98 -7.20 5.89 -2.76
CA ARG A 98 -8.62 5.90 -2.35
C ARG A 98 -8.82 5.17 -1.03
N SER A 99 -8.10 4.09 -0.81
CA SER A 99 -8.19 3.34 0.44
C SER A 99 -7.71 4.16 1.64
N CYS A 100 -6.87 5.14 1.42
CA CYS A 100 -6.32 5.96 2.49
C CYS A 100 -7.14 7.22 2.77
N ILE A 101 -8.14 7.52 1.96
CA ILE A 101 -8.99 8.69 2.19
C ILE A 101 -9.74 8.49 3.50
N GLY A 102 -9.64 9.47 4.39
CA GLY A 102 -10.22 9.37 5.71
C GLY A 102 -9.30 8.74 6.75
N ILE A 103 -8.17 8.19 6.32
CA ILE A 103 -7.19 7.58 7.21
C ILE A 103 -5.93 8.41 7.28
N MET A 104 -5.42 8.83 6.12
CA MET A 104 -4.25 9.69 6.04
C MET A 104 -4.66 11.14 5.90
N GLU A 105 -3.77 12.04 6.28
CA GLU A 105 -4.01 13.47 6.11
C GLU A 105 -4.18 13.80 4.63
N LYS A 106 -5.10 14.71 4.35
CA LYS A 106 -5.41 15.10 2.97
C LYS A 106 -4.20 15.67 2.26
N SER A 107 -3.40 16.48 2.95
CA SER A 107 -2.21 17.08 2.36
C SER A 107 -1.22 16.02 1.93
N ARG A 108 -1.03 14.99 2.75
CA ARG A 108 -0.11 13.90 2.43
C ARG A 108 -0.61 13.11 1.22
N LEU A 109 -1.91 12.87 1.13
CA LEU A 109 -2.49 12.17 -0.01
C LEU A 109 -2.35 12.98 -1.29
N CYS A 110 -2.57 14.29 -1.22
CA CYS A 110 -2.40 15.16 -2.39
C CYS A 110 -0.95 15.17 -2.85
N GLU A 111 -0.01 15.20 -1.92
CA GLU A 111 1.41 15.11 -2.28
C GLU A 111 1.73 13.79 -2.95
N ALA A 112 1.13 12.70 -2.48
CA ALA A 112 1.34 11.40 -3.10
C ALA A 112 0.80 11.38 -4.53
N VAL A 113 -0.35 12.01 -4.76
CA VAL A 113 -0.91 12.12 -6.12
C VAL A 113 0.03 12.90 -7.02
N GLU A 114 0.56 14.02 -6.54
CA GLU A 114 1.49 14.85 -7.32
C GLU A 114 2.77 14.09 -7.62
N GLU A 115 3.27 13.38 -6.67
CA GLU A 115 4.48 12.58 -6.88
C GLU A 115 4.23 11.47 -7.90
N ALA A 116 3.07 10.82 -7.83
CA ALA A 116 2.72 9.77 -8.79
C ALA A 116 2.60 10.33 -10.20
N GLU A 117 2.02 11.52 -10.34
CA GLU A 117 1.94 12.16 -11.65
C GLU A 117 3.34 12.50 -12.17
N SER A 118 4.19 13.04 -11.31
CA SER A 118 5.57 13.36 -11.65
C SER A 118 6.35 12.14 -12.12
N LYS A 119 6.08 10.99 -11.54
CA LYS A 119 6.75 9.75 -11.91
C LYS A 119 6.12 9.03 -13.10
N GLY A 120 5.02 9.57 -13.61
CA GLY A 120 4.37 9.00 -14.77
C GLY A 120 3.34 7.92 -14.50
N TYR A 121 2.97 7.71 -13.24
CA TYR A 121 1.96 6.73 -12.91
C TYR A 121 0.55 7.21 -13.16
N PHE A 122 0.34 8.53 -13.09
CA PHE A 122 -0.99 9.12 -13.28
C PHE A 122 -0.97 10.13 -14.40
N MET A 123 -2.06 10.15 -15.17
CA MET A 123 -2.33 11.22 -16.10
C MET A 123 -2.84 12.45 -15.31
N PRO A 124 -2.66 13.68 -15.86
CA PRO A 124 -3.16 14.86 -15.15
C PRO A 124 -4.65 14.82 -14.83
N SER A 125 -5.46 14.23 -15.69
CA SER A 125 -6.89 14.10 -15.44
C SER A 125 -7.20 13.19 -14.26
N GLU A 126 -6.43 12.10 -14.12
CA GLU A 126 -6.58 11.20 -12.98
C GLU A 126 -6.18 11.90 -11.68
N SER A 127 -5.10 12.67 -11.74
CA SER A 127 -4.63 13.41 -10.56
C SER A 127 -5.67 14.39 -10.08
N GLU A 128 -6.29 15.14 -10.99
CA GLU A 128 -7.33 16.09 -10.63
C GLU A 128 -8.51 15.40 -9.97
N GLU A 129 -8.95 14.29 -10.54
CA GLU A 129 -10.07 13.54 -10.00
C GLU A 129 -9.77 13.00 -8.61
N LEU A 130 -8.58 12.42 -8.42
CA LEU A 130 -8.18 11.92 -7.12
C LEU A 130 -8.09 13.04 -6.09
N LYS A 131 -7.56 14.20 -6.46
CA LYS A 131 -7.49 15.33 -5.55
C LYS A 131 -8.87 15.80 -5.12
N LYS A 132 -9.84 15.77 -6.02
CA LYS A 132 -11.23 16.12 -5.69
C LYS A 132 -11.81 15.13 -4.67
N GLU A 133 -11.58 13.85 -4.90
CA GLU A 133 -12.05 12.81 -3.97
C GLU A 133 -11.41 12.99 -2.59
N ILE A 134 -10.12 13.29 -2.56
CA ILE A 134 -9.40 13.52 -1.31
C ILE A 134 -10.00 14.72 -0.56
N LYS A 135 -10.25 15.80 -1.27
CA LYS A 135 -10.81 17.01 -0.65
C LYS A 135 -12.21 16.77 -0.08
N ASN A 136 -12.98 15.92 -0.77
CA ASN A 136 -14.33 15.59 -0.31
C ASN A 136 -14.32 14.62 0.87
N GLY A 137 -13.18 14.01 1.15
CA GLY A 137 -13.03 13.08 2.28
C GLY A 137 -13.73 11.75 2.11
N LYS A 138 -14.12 11.42 0.88
CA LYS A 138 -14.80 10.15 0.59
C LYS A 138 -14.22 9.52 -0.64
N ALA A 139 -14.00 8.21 -0.57
CA ALA A 139 -13.67 7.45 -1.76
C ALA A 139 -14.92 7.27 -2.59
N THR A 140 -14.79 7.40 -3.90
CA THR A 140 -15.88 7.09 -4.82
C THR A 140 -15.90 5.57 -5.00
N ALA A 141 -17.02 5.00 -4.70
CA ALA A 141 -17.15 3.55 -4.79
C ALA A 141 -17.09 3.07 -6.23
#